data_8861440fb5fdad1cd68ecc346c08fc33
#
_entry.id   8861440fb5fdad1cd68ecc346c08fc33
#
_cell.length_a   1.000
_cell.length_b   1.000
_cell.length_c   1.000
_cell.angle_alpha   90.00
_cell.angle_beta   90.00
_cell.angle_gamma   90.00
#
_symmetry.space_group_name_H-M   'P 1'
#
loop_
_entity.id
_entity.type
_entity.pdbx_description
1 polymer ?
#
loop_
_entity_poly.entity_id
_entity_poly.type
_entity_poly.pdbx_seq_one_letter_code
_entity_poly.pdbx_strand_id
1 'polypeptide(L)'
;MLPDELQIFLSRSIDLLLAIIQIQVLTQDFSGSYLGGPRTIIHRYPDRVLLFVSNECSMYCRFCTRKRKVGDDRKNPSLEEINRGIAYIASHEEIRDVLISGGDPLLISTRRLDEIIGKLREIKHLDLFRIGTRVPCVWPQKIIEDKEFIDMLKRHTPHSLNDPQLFINTHFNHPNEITDQSYQAVKILRDLGIPMANQSVLLKGVNDDTHVMRDLVHGLGKMGVRPYYLYYADLVEGTGHFRTEIYKGKEICRDLCGATTGFLRPAYVVDAQGGRGKIPVDLGYSDGIREDRKGGVVTSAIGLGKVYVNDPIERIEGKPARHNPNRK
;
A
#
# COMPACT_ATOMS: atom_id res chain seq x y z
N MET A 1 -34.80 29.79 -18.70
CA MET A 1 -33.69 30.14 -17.82
C MET A 1 -34.22 30.20 -16.41
N LEU A 2 -33.58 29.48 -15.49
CA LEU A 2 -33.94 29.52 -14.06
C LEU A 2 -33.49 30.87 -13.49
N PRO A 3 -34.21 31.47 -12.55
CA PRO A 3 -33.80 32.70 -11.89
C PRO A 3 -32.44 32.55 -11.22
N ASP A 4 -31.62 33.62 -11.27
CA ASP A 4 -30.23 33.58 -10.77
C ASP A 4 -30.12 33.16 -9.30
N GLU A 5 -31.09 33.51 -8.46
CA GLU A 5 -31.14 33.09 -7.05
C GLU A 5 -31.30 31.57 -6.90
N LEU A 6 -32.03 30.91 -7.81
CA LEU A 6 -32.22 29.47 -7.81
C LEU A 6 -30.96 28.73 -8.27
N GLN A 7 -30.21 29.33 -9.22
CA GLN A 7 -28.92 28.81 -9.66
C GLN A 7 -27.89 28.91 -8.54
N ILE A 8 -27.83 30.00 -7.79
CA ILE A 8 -26.93 30.18 -6.64
C ILE A 8 -27.31 29.20 -5.51
N PHE A 9 -28.59 28.98 -5.24
CA PHE A 9 -29.05 28.05 -4.23
C PHE A 9 -28.70 26.61 -4.61
N LEU A 10 -28.92 26.21 -5.86
CA LEU A 10 -28.57 24.87 -6.37
C LEU A 10 -27.06 24.65 -6.37
N SER A 11 -26.26 25.65 -6.73
CA SER A 11 -24.79 25.54 -6.68
C SER A 11 -24.28 25.34 -5.24
N ARG A 12 -24.78 26.14 -4.28
CA ARG A 12 -24.43 25.99 -2.85
C ARG A 12 -24.88 24.65 -2.27
N SER A 13 -26.04 24.14 -2.68
CA SER A 13 -26.53 22.84 -2.24
C SER A 13 -25.72 21.70 -2.83
N ILE A 14 -25.25 21.82 -4.07
CA ILE A 14 -24.35 20.86 -4.70
C ILE A 14 -22.96 20.92 -4.02
N ASP A 15 -22.44 22.11 -3.73
CA ASP A 15 -21.16 22.26 -3.03
C ASP A 15 -21.23 21.69 -1.61
N LEU A 16 -22.35 21.87 -0.90
CA LEU A 16 -22.59 21.28 0.41
C LEU A 16 -22.72 19.75 0.34
N LEU A 17 -23.44 19.22 -0.66
CA LEU A 17 -23.53 17.79 -0.92
C LEU A 17 -22.17 17.19 -1.28
N LEU A 18 -21.40 17.87 -2.12
CA LEU A 18 -20.03 17.46 -2.46
C LEU A 18 -19.11 17.52 -1.23
N ALA A 19 -19.24 18.54 -0.38
CA ALA A 19 -18.50 18.62 0.88
C ALA A 19 -18.89 17.50 1.85
N ILE A 20 -20.20 17.19 1.97
CA ILE A 20 -20.69 16.07 2.80
C ILE A 20 -20.22 14.72 2.24
N ILE A 21 -20.30 14.53 0.92
CA ILE A 21 -19.77 13.32 0.26
C ILE A 21 -18.25 13.24 0.45
N GLN A 22 -17.54 14.35 0.37
CA GLN A 22 -16.10 14.42 0.58
C GLN A 22 -15.74 14.15 2.05
N ILE A 23 -16.53 14.63 3.02
CA ILE A 23 -16.40 14.30 4.44
C ILE A 23 -16.72 12.82 4.68
N GLN A 24 -17.79 12.28 4.10
CA GLN A 24 -18.10 10.84 4.19
C GLN A 24 -17.03 9.96 3.56
N VAL A 25 -16.46 10.36 2.43
CA VAL A 25 -15.34 9.67 1.78
C VAL A 25 -14.08 9.74 2.63
N LEU A 26 -13.80 10.89 3.28
CA LEU A 26 -12.69 11.07 4.20
C LEU A 26 -12.87 10.31 5.52
N THR A 27 -14.11 10.02 5.91
CA THR A 27 -14.45 9.28 7.15
C THR A 27 -14.73 7.81 6.91
N GLN A 28 -14.93 7.37 5.66
CA GLN A 28 -15.05 5.95 5.38
C GLN A 28 -13.75 5.25 5.74
N ASP A 29 -13.80 4.55 6.86
CA ASP A 29 -12.83 3.53 7.19
C ASP A 29 -12.64 2.61 5.97
N PHE A 30 -11.39 2.29 5.65
CA PHE A 30 -11.04 1.23 4.70
C PHE A 30 -11.47 -0.17 5.19
N SER A 31 -12.43 -0.22 6.09
CA SER A 31 -13.12 -1.42 6.56
C SER A 31 -14.17 -1.87 5.54
N GLY A 32 -13.78 -1.95 4.26
CA GLY A 32 -14.57 -2.64 3.25
C GLY A 32 -14.39 -4.15 3.38
N SER A 33 -14.67 -4.71 4.57
CA SER A 33 -14.95 -6.13 4.67
C SER A 33 -16.28 -6.39 3.95
N TYR A 34 -16.39 -7.49 3.19
CA TYR A 34 -17.67 -8.05 2.85
C TYR A 34 -18.53 -8.05 4.12
N LEU A 35 -19.74 -7.51 4.03
CA LEU A 35 -20.65 -7.36 5.17
C LEU A 35 -20.74 -8.69 5.93
N GLY A 36 -20.23 -8.73 7.17
CA GLY A 36 -20.36 -9.86 8.09
C GLY A 36 -19.10 -10.65 8.44
N GLY A 37 -17.92 -10.31 7.91
CA GLY A 37 -16.65 -10.98 8.25
C GLY A 37 -16.06 -10.58 9.63
N PRO A 38 -15.09 -11.37 10.17
CA PRO A 38 -14.40 -11.04 11.41
C PRO A 38 -13.69 -9.68 11.35
N ARG A 39 -13.64 -8.93 12.46
CA ARG A 39 -12.96 -7.63 12.56
C ARG A 39 -11.48 -7.63 12.14
N THR A 40 -10.85 -8.79 12.19
CA THR A 40 -9.45 -9.01 11.83
C THR A 40 -9.24 -9.29 10.34
N ILE A 41 -10.30 -9.38 9.54
CA ILE A 41 -10.22 -9.68 8.11
C ILE A 41 -10.66 -8.46 7.30
N ILE A 42 -9.85 -8.12 6.28
CA ILE A 42 -10.26 -7.25 5.18
C ILE A 42 -10.23 -8.08 3.91
N HIS A 43 -11.42 -8.48 3.42
CA HIS A 43 -11.60 -9.30 2.23
C HIS A 43 -12.15 -8.43 1.10
N ARG A 44 -11.26 -7.95 0.24
CA ARG A 44 -11.62 -7.04 -0.88
C ARG A 44 -11.55 -7.73 -2.23
N TYR A 45 -10.65 -8.70 -2.38
CA TYR A 45 -10.42 -9.44 -3.60
C TYR A 45 -10.82 -10.90 -3.39
N PRO A 46 -11.35 -11.58 -4.42
CA PRO A 46 -11.82 -12.96 -4.26
C PRO A 46 -10.76 -13.91 -3.71
N ASP A 47 -9.51 -13.74 -4.12
CA ASP A 47 -8.40 -14.67 -3.90
C ASP A 47 -7.48 -14.30 -2.74
N ARG A 48 -7.70 -13.15 -2.08
CA ARG A 48 -6.76 -12.67 -1.05
C ARG A 48 -7.38 -11.80 0.02
N VAL A 49 -6.83 -11.91 1.21
CA VAL A 49 -7.27 -11.14 2.38
C VAL A 49 -6.11 -10.48 3.10
N LEU A 50 -6.42 -9.45 3.87
CA LEU A 50 -5.54 -8.93 4.89
C LEU A 50 -6.00 -9.47 6.24
N LEU A 51 -5.09 -10.10 6.99
CA LEU A 51 -5.28 -10.50 8.38
C LEU A 51 -4.64 -9.45 9.30
N PHE A 52 -5.47 -8.81 10.10
CA PHE A 52 -5.09 -7.75 11.01
C PHE A 52 -4.66 -8.33 12.36
N VAL A 53 -3.39 -8.13 12.75
CA VAL A 53 -2.82 -8.76 13.96
C VAL A 53 -2.32 -7.78 15.02
N SER A 54 -2.12 -6.51 14.67
CA SER A 54 -1.59 -5.49 15.59
C SER A 54 -2.07 -4.09 15.24
N ASN A 55 -2.17 -3.20 16.22
CA ASN A 55 -2.34 -1.75 16.06
C ASN A 55 -1.05 -0.97 16.38
N GLU A 56 0.01 -1.65 16.75
CA GLU A 56 1.27 -1.03 17.15
C GLU A 56 2.21 -0.90 15.97
N CYS A 57 3.01 0.17 15.97
CA CYS A 57 4.09 0.42 15.00
C CYS A 57 5.32 0.92 15.75
N SER A 58 6.50 0.54 15.28
CA SER A 58 7.78 1.09 15.77
C SER A 58 7.94 2.57 15.38
N MET A 59 7.29 2.99 14.30
CA MET A 59 7.25 4.37 13.82
C MET A 59 5.88 4.69 13.21
N TYR A 60 5.28 5.79 13.62
CA TYR A 60 4.00 6.27 13.07
C TYR A 60 4.25 7.15 11.84
N CYS A 61 4.06 6.57 10.66
CA CYS A 61 4.24 7.26 9.39
C CYS A 61 3.26 8.43 9.25
N ARG A 62 3.74 9.64 8.93
CA ARG A 62 2.90 10.83 8.75
C ARG A 62 1.85 10.68 7.64
N PHE A 63 2.14 9.86 6.63
CA PHE A 63 1.27 9.52 5.49
C PHE A 63 0.45 8.24 5.69
N CYS A 64 0.39 7.68 6.91
CA CYS A 64 -0.28 6.41 7.19
C CYS A 64 -1.78 6.46 6.87
N THR A 65 -2.27 5.52 6.07
CA THR A 65 -3.69 5.39 5.73
C THR A 65 -4.53 4.91 6.91
N ARG A 66 -3.90 4.28 7.90
CA ARG A 66 -4.53 3.71 9.11
C ARG A 66 -4.28 4.55 10.38
N LYS A 67 -3.81 5.79 10.25
CA LYS A 67 -3.42 6.63 11.39
C LYS A 67 -4.52 6.85 12.45
N ARG A 68 -5.80 6.63 12.10
CA ARG A 68 -6.92 6.69 13.04
C ARG A 68 -7.10 5.41 13.87
N LYS A 69 -6.47 4.31 13.45
CA LYS A 69 -6.60 2.98 14.08
C LYS A 69 -5.32 2.58 14.80
N VAL A 70 -4.15 2.88 14.20
CA VAL A 70 -2.85 2.54 14.76
C VAL A 70 -2.49 3.47 15.93
N GLY A 71 -1.74 2.94 16.90
CA GLY A 71 -1.27 3.70 18.08
C GLY A 71 -2.15 3.58 19.32
N ASP A 72 -3.23 2.81 19.27
CA ASP A 72 -4.05 2.48 20.44
C ASP A 72 -3.94 0.97 20.71
N ASP A 73 -3.08 0.61 21.65
CA ASP A 73 -2.80 -0.78 22.05
C ASP A 73 -4.06 -1.49 22.61
N ARG A 74 -4.99 -0.73 23.22
CA ARG A 74 -6.28 -1.26 23.73
C ARG A 74 -7.15 -1.81 22.61
N LYS A 75 -6.87 -1.43 21.35
CA LYS A 75 -7.56 -1.92 20.14
C LYS A 75 -6.81 -3.06 19.46
N ASN A 76 -5.71 -3.55 20.05
CA ASN A 76 -5.05 -4.74 19.55
C ASN A 76 -6.04 -5.91 19.53
N PRO A 77 -6.12 -6.65 18.42
CA PRO A 77 -6.98 -7.82 18.37
C PRO A 77 -6.48 -8.87 19.36
N SER A 78 -7.40 -9.49 20.08
CA SER A 78 -7.08 -10.65 20.92
C SER A 78 -6.66 -11.83 20.07
N LEU A 79 -6.01 -12.82 20.68
CA LEU A 79 -5.66 -14.05 19.97
C LEU A 79 -6.94 -14.79 19.47
N GLU A 80 -8.01 -14.74 20.24
CA GLU A 80 -9.31 -15.30 19.86
C GLU A 80 -9.90 -14.62 18.60
N GLU A 81 -9.83 -13.29 18.53
CA GLU A 81 -10.26 -12.56 17.34
C GLU A 81 -9.43 -12.90 16.11
N ILE A 82 -8.11 -13.05 16.27
CA ILE A 82 -7.21 -13.50 15.20
C ILE A 82 -7.55 -14.91 14.76
N ASN A 83 -7.80 -15.83 15.72
CA ASN A 83 -8.20 -17.20 15.42
C ASN A 83 -9.53 -17.28 14.66
N ARG A 84 -10.51 -16.42 14.98
CA ARG A 84 -11.74 -16.30 14.17
C ARG A 84 -11.42 -15.84 12.74
N GLY A 85 -10.47 -14.93 12.57
CA GLY A 85 -9.97 -14.53 11.24
C GLY A 85 -9.33 -15.68 10.48
N ILE A 86 -8.51 -16.50 11.14
CA ILE A 86 -7.88 -17.67 10.54
C ILE A 86 -8.94 -18.73 10.19
N ALA A 87 -9.92 -18.96 11.05
CA ALA A 87 -11.05 -19.86 10.75
C ALA A 87 -11.86 -19.38 9.54
N TYR A 88 -12.07 -18.06 9.40
CA TYR A 88 -12.68 -17.49 8.21
C TYR A 88 -11.88 -17.82 6.95
N ILE A 89 -10.55 -17.62 6.98
CA ILE A 89 -9.68 -17.97 5.85
C ILE A 89 -9.80 -19.46 5.52
N ALA A 90 -9.76 -20.34 6.53
CA ALA A 90 -9.86 -21.78 6.34
C ALA A 90 -11.20 -22.24 5.74
N SER A 91 -12.28 -21.48 5.96
CA SER A 91 -13.62 -21.78 5.42
C SER A 91 -13.89 -21.23 4.02
N HIS A 92 -12.94 -20.48 3.44
CA HIS A 92 -13.08 -19.83 2.12
C HIS A 92 -11.96 -20.33 1.19
N GLU A 93 -12.23 -21.42 0.48
CA GLU A 93 -11.22 -22.11 -0.35
C GLU A 93 -10.71 -21.26 -1.53
N GLU A 94 -11.44 -20.21 -1.91
CA GLU A 94 -11.02 -19.23 -2.92
C GLU A 94 -9.85 -18.34 -2.46
N ILE A 95 -9.63 -18.22 -1.14
CA ILE A 95 -8.54 -17.41 -0.58
C ILE A 95 -7.22 -18.18 -0.73
N ARG A 96 -6.31 -17.67 -1.53
CA ARG A 96 -4.99 -18.25 -1.81
C ARG A 96 -3.82 -17.45 -1.20
N ASP A 97 -4.06 -16.19 -0.84
CA ASP A 97 -3.04 -15.25 -0.40
C ASP A 97 -3.50 -14.48 0.85
N VAL A 98 -2.68 -14.51 1.90
CA VAL A 98 -2.95 -13.80 3.16
C VAL A 98 -1.86 -12.76 3.42
N LEU A 99 -2.24 -11.48 3.52
CA LEU A 99 -1.35 -10.42 3.99
C LEU A 99 -1.50 -10.24 5.51
N ILE A 100 -0.54 -10.72 6.28
CA ILE A 100 -0.43 -10.46 7.72
C ILE A 100 0.03 -9.00 7.87
N SER A 101 -0.79 -8.17 8.51
CA SER A 101 -0.58 -6.73 8.59
C SER A 101 -1.28 -6.12 9.82
N GLY A 102 -1.46 -4.82 9.83
CA GLY A 102 -2.07 -4.11 10.95
C GLY A 102 -1.44 -2.75 11.15
N GLY A 103 -0.90 -2.46 12.33
CA GLY A 103 0.20 -1.55 12.53
C GLY A 103 1.43 -2.14 11.86
N ASP A 104 2.33 -2.71 12.63
CA ASP A 104 3.43 -3.53 12.10
C ASP A 104 3.39 -4.91 12.79
N PRO A 105 3.23 -6.01 12.04
CA PRO A 105 3.11 -7.34 12.63
C PRO A 105 4.37 -7.83 13.32
N LEU A 106 5.54 -7.24 13.03
CA LEU A 106 6.77 -7.62 13.73
C LEU A 106 6.87 -7.01 15.15
N LEU A 107 5.88 -6.22 15.58
CA LEU A 107 5.80 -5.69 16.94
C LEU A 107 5.08 -6.62 17.93
N ILE A 108 4.33 -7.60 17.44
CA ILE A 108 3.81 -8.65 18.33
C ILE A 108 4.92 -9.60 18.77
N SER A 109 4.73 -10.33 19.87
CA SER A 109 5.75 -11.26 20.33
C SER A 109 6.03 -12.35 19.30
N THR A 110 7.29 -12.79 19.22
CA THR A 110 7.72 -13.86 18.30
C THR A 110 6.88 -15.11 18.47
N ARG A 111 6.58 -15.50 19.72
CA ARG A 111 5.70 -16.64 20.02
C ARG A 111 4.31 -16.50 19.41
N ARG A 112 3.71 -15.30 19.49
CA ARG A 112 2.37 -15.06 18.93
C ARG A 112 2.39 -15.07 17.39
N LEU A 113 3.43 -14.53 16.78
CA LEU A 113 3.61 -14.56 15.35
C LEU A 113 3.83 -16.00 14.85
N ASP A 114 4.62 -16.80 15.58
CA ASP A 114 4.84 -18.22 15.33
C ASP A 114 3.52 -19.01 15.32
N GLU A 115 2.67 -18.80 16.32
CA GLU A 115 1.35 -19.44 16.41
C GLU A 115 0.45 -19.06 15.20
N ILE A 116 0.42 -17.79 14.82
CA ILE A 116 -0.38 -17.31 13.68
C ILE A 116 0.11 -17.95 12.38
N ILE A 117 1.42 -17.92 12.12
CA ILE A 117 2.01 -18.49 10.91
C ILE A 117 1.81 -19.99 10.86
N GLY A 118 1.99 -20.69 12.00
CA GLY A 118 1.78 -22.13 12.11
C GLY A 118 0.36 -22.52 11.68
N LYS A 119 -0.67 -21.83 12.21
CA LYS A 119 -2.07 -22.07 11.84
C LYS A 119 -2.38 -21.77 10.37
N LEU A 120 -1.78 -20.73 9.80
CA LEU A 120 -1.95 -20.44 8.38
C LEU A 120 -1.33 -21.52 7.50
N ARG A 121 -0.22 -22.13 7.92
CA ARG A 121 0.42 -23.22 7.19
C ARG A 121 -0.40 -24.50 7.17
N GLU A 122 -1.30 -24.70 8.12
CA GLU A 122 -2.20 -25.87 8.15
C GLU A 122 -3.32 -25.78 7.10
N ILE A 123 -3.57 -24.57 6.53
CA ILE A 123 -4.61 -24.32 5.54
C ILE A 123 -4.09 -24.71 4.15
N LYS A 124 -4.60 -25.82 3.61
CA LYS A 124 -4.06 -26.46 2.40
C LYS A 124 -4.28 -25.71 1.10
N HIS A 125 -5.29 -24.85 1.03
CA HIS A 125 -5.59 -24.08 -0.18
C HIS A 125 -4.80 -22.76 -0.28
N LEU A 126 -4.02 -22.41 0.75
CA LEU A 126 -3.15 -21.23 0.67
C LEU A 126 -1.91 -21.53 -0.16
N ASP A 127 -1.63 -20.68 -1.15
CA ASP A 127 -0.38 -20.70 -1.92
C ASP A 127 0.72 -19.91 -1.24
N LEU A 128 0.33 -18.78 -0.61
CA LEU A 128 1.30 -17.89 0.00
C LEU A 128 0.70 -17.05 1.13
N PHE A 129 1.56 -16.58 2.00
CA PHE A 129 1.26 -15.52 2.93
C PHE A 129 2.42 -14.52 3.00
N ARG A 130 2.08 -13.28 3.29
CA ARG A 130 3.01 -12.15 3.26
C ARG A 130 2.99 -11.42 4.58
N ILE A 131 4.16 -11.07 5.09
CA ILE A 131 4.29 -10.18 6.24
C ILE A 131 4.55 -8.77 5.71
N GLY A 132 3.62 -7.84 5.95
CA GLY A 132 3.76 -6.43 5.59
C GLY A 132 4.39 -5.65 6.74
N THR A 133 5.67 -5.27 6.63
CA THR A 133 6.40 -4.64 7.71
C THR A 133 7.30 -3.50 7.23
N ARG A 134 7.50 -2.49 8.08
CA ARG A 134 8.49 -1.43 7.88
C ARG A 134 9.72 -1.58 8.78
N VAL A 135 9.75 -2.58 9.65
CA VAL A 135 10.85 -2.80 10.61
C VAL A 135 12.22 -2.86 9.93
N PRO A 136 12.43 -3.50 8.76
CA PRO A 136 13.74 -3.47 8.10
C PRO A 136 14.25 -2.06 7.77
N CYS A 137 13.33 -1.11 7.57
CA CYS A 137 13.61 0.28 7.27
C CYS A 137 13.81 1.13 8.53
N VAL A 138 12.93 1.00 9.53
CA VAL A 138 12.81 1.96 10.64
C VAL A 138 13.36 1.45 11.97
N TRP A 139 13.53 0.15 12.13
CA TRP A 139 14.11 -0.49 13.31
C TRP A 139 14.81 -1.81 12.96
N PRO A 140 15.85 -1.76 12.10
CA PRO A 140 16.55 -2.97 11.63
C PRO A 140 17.18 -3.80 12.76
N GLN A 141 17.55 -3.18 13.88
CA GLN A 141 18.13 -3.87 15.05
C GLN A 141 17.22 -4.97 15.58
N LYS A 142 15.88 -4.76 15.54
CA LYS A 142 14.93 -5.81 15.95
C LYS A 142 15.12 -7.12 15.17
N ILE A 143 15.52 -7.06 13.92
CA ILE A 143 15.80 -8.25 13.11
C ILE A 143 17.22 -8.74 13.36
N ILE A 144 18.19 -7.83 13.45
CA ILE A 144 19.61 -8.15 13.60
C ILE A 144 19.88 -8.87 14.93
N GLU A 145 19.21 -8.44 16.00
CA GLU A 145 19.48 -8.87 17.37
C GLU A 145 18.51 -9.95 17.87
N ASP A 146 17.34 -10.12 17.23
CA ASP A 146 16.30 -11.07 17.66
C ASP A 146 16.53 -12.46 17.07
N LYS A 147 17.38 -13.23 17.74
CA LYS A 147 17.70 -14.59 17.31
C LYS A 147 16.46 -15.50 17.34
N GLU A 148 15.59 -15.35 18.36
CA GLU A 148 14.35 -16.14 18.47
C GLU A 148 13.44 -15.93 17.25
N PHE A 149 13.32 -14.66 16.81
CA PHE A 149 12.57 -14.32 15.61
C PHE A 149 13.16 -14.95 14.34
N ILE A 150 14.49 -14.92 14.19
CA ILE A 150 15.16 -15.53 13.04
C ILE A 150 14.99 -17.06 13.04
N ASP A 151 15.15 -17.71 14.19
CA ASP A 151 14.95 -19.16 14.31
C ASP A 151 13.48 -19.54 14.03
N MET A 152 12.53 -18.71 14.45
CA MET A 152 11.11 -18.88 14.11
C MET A 152 10.88 -18.79 12.60
N LEU A 153 11.37 -17.76 11.94
CA LEU A 153 11.23 -17.60 10.48
C LEU A 153 11.85 -18.79 9.73
N LYS A 154 13.01 -19.27 10.17
CA LYS A 154 13.68 -20.43 9.59
C LYS A 154 12.81 -21.69 9.64
N ARG A 155 12.07 -21.91 10.74
CA ARG A 155 11.12 -23.03 10.83
C ARG A 155 9.95 -22.91 9.85
N HIS A 156 9.62 -21.67 9.49
CA HIS A 156 8.51 -21.36 8.60
C HIS A 156 8.92 -21.11 7.14
N THR A 157 10.18 -21.34 6.77
CA THR A 157 10.54 -21.39 5.36
C THR A 157 9.92 -22.65 4.71
N PRO A 158 9.40 -22.55 3.48
CA PRO A 158 8.80 -23.70 2.82
C PRO A 158 9.86 -24.77 2.51
N HIS A 159 9.51 -26.04 2.69
CA HIS A 159 10.36 -27.18 2.42
C HIS A 159 9.94 -27.96 1.17
N SER A 160 8.73 -27.73 0.67
CA SER A 160 8.18 -28.42 -0.50
C SER A 160 7.34 -27.46 -1.36
N LEU A 161 7.02 -27.92 -2.57
CA LEU A 161 6.13 -27.16 -3.48
C LEU A 161 4.70 -27.02 -2.91
N ASN A 162 4.30 -27.92 -2.02
CA ASN A 162 2.95 -27.91 -1.43
C ASN A 162 2.86 -27.00 -0.20
N ASP A 163 4.00 -26.48 0.28
CA ASP A 163 4.00 -25.56 1.41
C ASP A 163 3.68 -24.13 0.94
N PRO A 164 2.81 -23.39 1.63
CA PRO A 164 2.58 -21.98 1.31
C PRO A 164 3.88 -21.19 1.40
N GLN A 165 4.14 -20.35 0.40
CA GLN A 165 5.33 -19.51 0.36
C GLN A 165 5.23 -18.34 1.34
N LEU A 166 6.30 -18.07 2.09
CA LEU A 166 6.42 -16.89 2.94
C LEU A 166 7.12 -15.77 2.17
N PHE A 167 6.49 -14.58 2.11
CA PHE A 167 7.06 -13.38 1.54
C PHE A 167 7.14 -12.26 2.58
N ILE A 168 8.07 -11.34 2.41
CA ILE A 168 8.11 -10.09 3.18
C ILE A 168 7.90 -8.91 2.24
N ASN A 169 6.87 -8.12 2.52
CA ASN A 169 6.63 -6.84 1.88
C ASN A 169 7.17 -5.71 2.76
N THR A 170 8.26 -5.10 2.32
CA THR A 170 8.87 -3.95 3.01
C THR A 170 8.29 -2.62 2.55
N HIS A 171 8.68 -1.54 3.23
CA HIS A 171 8.21 -0.20 2.93
C HIS A 171 9.35 0.83 3.09
N PHE A 172 10.12 1.01 2.03
CA PHE A 172 11.11 2.07 1.85
C PHE A 172 10.54 3.10 0.88
N ASN A 173 10.70 4.39 1.17
CA ASN A 173 10.21 5.49 0.35
C ASN A 173 11.32 6.40 -0.18
N HIS A 174 12.51 6.36 0.41
CA HIS A 174 13.61 7.25 0.05
C HIS A 174 14.95 6.50 0.10
N PRO A 175 15.93 6.80 -0.79
CA PRO A 175 17.23 6.13 -0.76
C PRO A 175 17.98 6.34 0.58
N ASN A 176 17.77 7.44 1.29
CA ASN A 176 18.38 7.67 2.61
C ASN A 176 17.89 6.72 3.71
N GLU A 177 16.81 5.97 3.48
CA GLU A 177 16.35 4.92 4.38
C GLU A 177 17.16 3.62 4.21
N ILE A 178 17.94 3.52 3.14
CA ILE A 178 18.83 2.38 2.86
C ILE A 178 20.16 2.64 3.56
N THR A 179 20.28 2.11 4.76
CA THR A 179 21.47 2.19 5.60
C THR A 179 22.19 0.84 5.66
N ASP A 180 23.42 0.79 6.17
CA ASP A 180 24.14 -0.47 6.39
C ASP A 180 23.36 -1.43 7.30
N GLN A 181 22.66 -0.90 8.30
CA GLN A 181 21.85 -1.68 9.22
C GLN A 181 20.58 -2.21 8.54
N SER A 182 19.89 -1.40 7.73
CA SER A 182 18.74 -1.86 6.94
C SER A 182 19.17 -2.94 5.93
N TYR A 183 20.33 -2.77 5.30
CA TYR A 183 20.93 -3.78 4.43
C TYR A 183 21.22 -5.08 5.18
N GLN A 184 21.81 -5.01 6.37
CA GLN A 184 22.12 -6.18 7.19
C GLN A 184 20.83 -6.93 7.60
N ALA A 185 19.79 -6.23 8.04
CA ALA A 185 18.49 -6.82 8.39
C ALA A 185 17.86 -7.52 7.18
N VAL A 186 17.85 -6.87 6.02
CA VAL A 186 17.34 -7.45 4.77
C VAL A 186 18.17 -8.66 4.35
N LYS A 187 19.49 -8.58 4.47
CA LYS A 187 20.40 -9.70 4.14
C LYS A 187 20.08 -10.93 4.99
N ILE A 188 19.88 -10.78 6.31
CA ILE A 188 19.49 -11.89 7.20
C ILE A 188 18.22 -12.55 6.69
N LEU A 189 17.18 -11.80 6.37
CA LEU A 189 15.90 -12.34 5.87
C LEU A 189 16.06 -13.05 4.52
N ARG A 190 16.87 -12.52 3.63
CA ARG A 190 17.16 -13.12 2.33
C ARG A 190 17.99 -14.39 2.45
N ASP A 191 18.95 -14.45 3.37
CA ASP A 191 19.79 -15.63 3.61
C ASP A 191 18.95 -16.82 4.12
N LEU A 192 17.73 -16.56 4.66
CA LEU A 192 16.73 -17.58 4.94
C LEU A 192 15.95 -18.06 3.69
N GLY A 193 16.23 -17.50 2.52
CA GLY A 193 15.50 -17.82 1.29
C GLY A 193 14.13 -17.13 1.18
N ILE A 194 13.82 -16.12 2.00
CA ILE A 194 12.53 -15.43 2.00
C ILE A 194 12.53 -14.37 0.89
N PRO A 195 11.64 -14.48 -0.12
CA PRO A 195 11.51 -13.45 -1.15
C PRO A 195 11.00 -12.13 -0.56
N MET A 196 11.57 -11.01 -1.03
CA MET A 196 11.24 -9.69 -0.51
C MET A 196 10.82 -8.73 -1.63
N ALA A 197 9.77 -7.98 -1.34
CA ALA A 197 9.27 -6.92 -2.24
C ALA A 197 9.06 -5.62 -1.46
N ASN A 198 9.18 -4.48 -2.15
CA ASN A 198 8.98 -3.17 -1.56
C ASN A 198 7.73 -2.48 -2.12
N GLN A 199 6.97 -1.85 -1.25
CA GLN A 199 5.83 -1.01 -1.58
C GLN A 199 6.15 0.42 -1.14
N SER A 200 6.43 1.31 -2.11
CA SER A 200 6.65 2.74 -1.85
C SER A 200 5.36 3.53 -2.03
N VAL A 201 5.26 4.66 -1.36
CA VAL A 201 4.23 5.69 -1.61
C VAL A 201 4.90 6.89 -2.26
N LEU A 202 4.31 7.43 -3.32
CA LEU A 202 4.76 8.66 -3.95
C LEU A 202 4.34 9.85 -3.09
N LEU A 203 5.32 10.56 -2.54
CA LEU A 203 5.14 11.62 -1.55
C LEU A 203 5.73 12.93 -2.07
N LYS A 204 4.89 13.98 -2.16
CA LYS A 204 5.29 15.33 -2.58
C LYS A 204 6.41 15.88 -1.69
N GLY A 205 7.47 16.37 -2.32
CA GLY A 205 8.63 16.95 -1.63
C GLY A 205 9.53 15.92 -0.93
N VAL A 206 9.30 14.61 -1.14
CA VAL A 206 10.12 13.54 -0.55
C VAL A 206 10.76 12.68 -1.64
N ASN A 207 9.95 12.06 -2.48
CA ASN A 207 10.42 11.12 -3.53
C ASN A 207 9.72 11.35 -4.87
N ASP A 208 9.12 12.50 -5.07
CA ASP A 208 8.45 12.91 -6.31
C ASP A 208 9.42 13.48 -7.37
N ASP A 209 10.66 13.02 -7.31
CA ASP A 209 11.73 13.30 -8.28
C ASP A 209 12.23 12.00 -8.91
N THR A 210 12.48 12.02 -10.23
CA THR A 210 12.90 10.82 -10.98
C THR A 210 14.27 10.31 -10.53
N HIS A 211 15.20 11.19 -10.17
CA HIS A 211 16.53 10.78 -9.70
C HIS A 211 16.44 10.11 -8.34
N VAL A 212 15.67 10.69 -7.40
CA VAL A 212 15.43 10.10 -6.08
C VAL A 212 14.77 8.72 -6.21
N MET A 213 13.75 8.60 -7.07
CA MET A 213 13.07 7.32 -7.28
C MET A 213 13.98 6.29 -7.94
N ARG A 214 14.81 6.70 -8.92
CA ARG A 214 15.81 5.82 -9.55
C ARG A 214 16.82 5.32 -8.52
N ASP A 215 17.35 6.21 -7.68
CA ASP A 215 18.32 5.84 -6.65
C ASP A 215 17.69 4.91 -5.61
N LEU A 216 16.42 5.10 -5.25
CA LEU A 216 15.68 4.19 -4.39
C LEU A 216 15.55 2.79 -5.01
N VAL A 217 15.08 2.69 -6.27
CA VAL A 217 14.88 1.35 -6.88
C VAL A 217 16.20 0.64 -7.14
N HIS A 218 17.27 1.37 -7.45
CA HIS A 218 18.62 0.80 -7.58
C HIS A 218 19.15 0.33 -6.22
N GLY A 219 18.95 1.10 -5.15
CA GLY A 219 19.32 0.70 -3.80
C GLY A 219 18.57 -0.55 -3.34
N LEU A 220 17.26 -0.61 -3.56
CA LEU A 220 16.45 -1.80 -3.31
C LEU A 220 16.97 -3.02 -4.10
N GLY A 221 17.31 -2.84 -5.38
CA GLY A 221 17.89 -3.88 -6.20
C GLY A 221 19.20 -4.41 -5.64
N LYS A 222 20.10 -3.54 -5.17
CA LYS A 222 21.36 -3.92 -4.49
C LYS A 222 21.10 -4.70 -3.20
N MET A 223 20.03 -4.35 -2.46
CA MET A 223 19.60 -5.12 -1.30
C MET A 223 18.95 -6.46 -1.66
N GLY A 224 18.63 -6.71 -2.94
CA GLY A 224 17.87 -7.87 -3.40
C GLY A 224 16.39 -7.80 -3.03
N VAL A 225 15.86 -6.62 -2.88
CA VAL A 225 14.43 -6.35 -2.65
C VAL A 225 13.82 -5.86 -3.96
N ARG A 226 12.76 -6.52 -4.43
CA ARG A 226 12.10 -6.11 -5.66
C ARG A 226 11.18 -4.92 -5.42
N PRO A 227 11.34 -3.78 -6.14
CA PRO A 227 10.30 -2.75 -6.17
C PRO A 227 9.00 -3.35 -6.74
N TYR A 228 7.93 -3.37 -5.93
CA TYR A 228 6.69 -4.05 -6.29
C TYR A 228 5.61 -3.04 -6.70
N TYR A 229 5.23 -2.16 -5.78
CA TYR A 229 4.29 -1.09 -6.04
C TYR A 229 4.89 0.28 -5.72
N LEU A 230 4.55 1.26 -6.55
CA LEU A 230 4.56 2.67 -6.21
C LEU A 230 3.09 3.11 -6.05
N TYR A 231 2.68 3.43 -4.84
CA TYR A 231 1.32 3.88 -4.57
C TYR A 231 1.19 5.38 -4.82
N TYR A 232 0.14 5.78 -5.49
CA TYR A 232 -0.38 7.13 -5.38
C TYR A 232 -0.82 7.37 -3.93
N ALA A 233 -0.44 8.51 -3.33
CA ALA A 233 -0.78 8.78 -1.93
C ALA A 233 -2.30 8.87 -1.74
N ASP A 234 -2.83 8.06 -0.81
CA ASP A 234 -4.26 7.97 -0.54
C ASP A 234 -4.83 9.29 -0.01
N LEU A 235 -6.12 9.51 -0.29
CA LEU A 235 -6.88 10.63 0.25
C LEU A 235 -7.27 10.35 1.70
N VAL A 236 -6.37 10.70 2.63
CA VAL A 236 -6.58 10.58 4.08
C VAL A 236 -6.50 11.96 4.72
N GLU A 237 -7.37 12.24 5.68
CA GLU A 237 -7.37 13.51 6.40
C GLU A 237 -6.01 13.83 7.01
N GLY A 238 -5.54 15.06 6.82
CA GLY A 238 -4.25 15.55 7.32
C GLY A 238 -3.02 15.00 6.56
N THR A 239 -3.19 14.35 5.38
CA THR A 239 -2.09 13.91 4.52
C THR A 239 -2.06 14.60 3.15
N GLY A 240 -2.96 15.53 2.89
CA GLY A 240 -3.11 16.18 1.59
C GLY A 240 -1.83 16.84 1.08
N HIS A 241 -1.00 17.38 1.97
CA HIS A 241 0.28 18.01 1.63
C HIS A 241 1.33 17.03 1.09
N PHE A 242 1.15 15.72 1.25
CA PHE A 242 2.01 14.69 0.66
C PHE A 242 1.55 14.22 -0.72
N ARG A 243 0.37 14.64 -1.18
CA ARG A 243 -0.16 14.18 -2.46
C ARG A 243 0.47 14.94 -3.61
N THR A 244 0.88 14.20 -4.62
CA THR A 244 1.33 14.71 -5.92
C THR A 244 0.17 14.73 -6.91
N GLU A 245 0.38 15.25 -8.10
CA GLU A 245 -0.48 14.97 -9.24
C GLU A 245 -0.26 13.51 -9.70
N ILE A 246 -1.32 12.85 -10.15
CA ILE A 246 -1.24 11.47 -10.67
C ILE A 246 -0.27 11.38 -11.86
N TYR A 247 -0.14 12.45 -12.63
CA TYR A 247 0.79 12.56 -13.75
C TYR A 247 2.23 12.51 -13.35
N LYS A 248 2.56 13.05 -12.16
CA LYS A 248 3.95 13.03 -11.67
C LYS A 248 4.45 11.58 -11.50
N GLY A 249 3.59 10.71 -11.00
CA GLY A 249 3.91 9.29 -10.89
C GLY A 249 4.06 8.60 -12.27
N LYS A 250 3.19 8.95 -13.23
CA LYS A 250 3.31 8.45 -14.61
C LYS A 250 4.59 8.92 -15.28
N GLU A 251 4.97 10.18 -15.09
CA GLU A 251 6.23 10.74 -15.60
C GLU A 251 7.44 9.99 -15.04
N ILE A 252 7.50 9.82 -13.71
CA ILE A 252 8.57 9.07 -13.04
C ILE A 252 8.65 7.64 -13.57
N CYS A 253 7.51 6.93 -13.67
CA CYS A 253 7.50 5.55 -14.18
C CYS A 253 7.94 5.45 -15.64
N ARG A 254 7.56 6.42 -16.50
CA ARG A 254 8.03 6.50 -17.88
C ARG A 254 9.54 6.73 -17.93
N ASP A 255 10.07 7.64 -17.11
CA ASP A 255 11.50 7.96 -17.11
C ASP A 255 12.34 6.79 -16.58
N LEU A 256 11.81 6.04 -15.60
CA LEU A 256 12.43 4.80 -15.14
C LEU A 256 12.51 3.74 -16.23
N CYS A 257 11.64 3.74 -17.25
CA CYS A 257 11.71 2.78 -18.36
C CYS A 257 13.03 2.87 -19.12
N GLY A 258 13.60 4.06 -19.26
CA GLY A 258 14.90 4.28 -19.93
C GLY A 258 16.11 4.27 -18.98
N ALA A 259 15.88 4.34 -17.65
CA ALA A 259 16.93 4.57 -16.67
C ALA A 259 17.26 3.33 -15.82
N THR A 260 16.44 2.27 -15.86
CA THR A 260 16.66 1.04 -15.10
C THR A 260 16.07 -0.19 -15.80
N THR A 261 16.48 -1.39 -15.35
CA THR A 261 15.93 -2.65 -15.83
C THR A 261 14.45 -2.79 -15.48
N GLY A 262 13.69 -3.46 -16.34
CA GLY A 262 12.27 -3.77 -16.06
C GLY A 262 12.02 -4.51 -14.75
N PHE A 263 13.02 -5.26 -14.26
CA PHE A 263 12.94 -5.95 -12.97
C PHE A 263 12.85 -4.98 -11.75
N LEU A 264 13.44 -3.79 -11.86
CA LEU A 264 13.45 -2.77 -10.80
C LEU A 264 12.36 -1.70 -10.98
N ARG A 265 11.46 -1.86 -11.94
CA ARG A 265 10.36 -0.93 -12.13
C ARG A 265 9.16 -1.36 -11.28
N PRO A 266 8.68 -0.51 -10.33
CA PRO A 266 7.44 -0.77 -9.62
C PRO A 266 6.24 -0.55 -10.54
N ALA A 267 5.14 -1.25 -10.29
CA ALA A 267 3.85 -0.89 -10.87
C ALA A 267 3.28 0.33 -10.14
N TYR A 268 2.97 1.39 -10.89
CA TYR A 268 2.32 2.57 -10.32
C TYR A 268 0.82 2.34 -10.21
N VAL A 269 0.28 2.45 -8.99
CA VAL A 269 -1.11 2.09 -8.70
C VAL A 269 -1.81 3.14 -7.85
N VAL A 270 -3.11 3.29 -8.10
CA VAL A 270 -4.05 4.04 -7.26
C VAL A 270 -4.88 3.03 -6.48
N ASP A 271 -4.94 3.15 -5.16
CA ASP A 271 -5.90 2.38 -4.35
C ASP A 271 -7.24 3.14 -4.36
N ALA A 272 -8.16 2.65 -5.18
CA ALA A 272 -9.39 3.36 -5.47
C ALA A 272 -10.36 3.31 -4.28
N GLN A 273 -10.93 4.49 -3.96
CA GLN A 273 -11.85 4.65 -2.85
C GLN A 273 -13.11 3.77 -2.98
N GLY A 274 -13.77 3.51 -1.86
CA GLY A 274 -14.99 2.70 -1.83
C GLY A 274 -14.75 1.22 -2.10
N GLY A 275 -13.58 0.69 -1.74
CA GLY A 275 -13.30 -0.76 -1.87
C GLY A 275 -13.03 -1.25 -3.30
N ARG A 276 -12.83 -0.34 -4.25
CA ARG A 276 -12.70 -0.66 -5.68
C ARG A 276 -11.35 -1.23 -6.11
N GLY A 277 -10.44 -1.43 -5.16
CA GLY A 277 -9.18 -2.11 -5.38
C GLY A 277 -8.07 -1.24 -5.96
N LYS A 278 -6.94 -1.87 -6.24
CA LYS A 278 -5.75 -1.25 -6.83
C LYS A 278 -5.88 -1.19 -8.33
N ILE A 279 -5.71 -0.01 -8.89
CA ILE A 279 -5.81 0.24 -10.32
C ILE A 279 -4.42 0.61 -10.83
N PRO A 280 -3.81 -0.20 -11.72
CA PRO A 280 -2.59 0.19 -12.40
C PRO A 280 -2.83 1.41 -13.30
N VAL A 281 -2.03 2.44 -13.11
CA VAL A 281 -2.19 3.72 -13.86
C VAL A 281 -1.37 3.74 -15.14
N ASP A 282 -0.32 2.94 -15.19
CA ASP A 282 0.63 2.84 -16.30
C ASP A 282 0.20 1.88 -17.41
N LEU A 283 -0.80 1.03 -17.18
CA LEU A 283 -1.21 -0.03 -18.10
C LEU A 283 -2.42 0.30 -18.98
N GLY A 284 -2.73 1.57 -19.21
CA GLY A 284 -3.86 1.96 -20.06
C GLY A 284 -5.24 1.85 -19.40
N TYR A 285 -5.30 1.55 -18.10
CA TYR A 285 -6.55 1.58 -17.32
C TYR A 285 -7.04 3.00 -17.00
N SER A 286 -6.26 4.01 -17.39
CA SER A 286 -6.67 5.41 -17.27
C SER A 286 -7.27 5.87 -18.59
N ASP A 287 -8.52 6.31 -18.59
CA ASP A 287 -9.20 6.91 -19.75
C ASP A 287 -8.69 8.34 -20.08
N GLY A 288 -7.43 8.62 -19.72
CA GLY A 288 -6.81 9.91 -19.93
C GLY A 288 -7.06 10.90 -18.80
N ILE A 289 -6.53 12.10 -19.00
CA ILE A 289 -6.68 13.23 -18.10
C ILE A 289 -7.93 13.99 -18.51
N ARG A 290 -8.63 14.53 -17.54
CA ARG A 290 -9.65 15.54 -17.81
C ARG A 290 -9.00 16.76 -18.42
N GLU A 291 -9.68 17.38 -19.41
CA GLU A 291 -9.17 18.58 -20.11
C GLU A 291 -8.86 19.74 -19.14
N ASP A 292 -9.57 19.80 -18.00
CA ASP A 292 -9.36 20.79 -16.96
C ASP A 292 -8.16 20.50 -16.06
N ARG A 293 -7.45 19.37 -16.28
CA ARG A 293 -6.32 18.88 -15.48
C ARG A 293 -6.61 18.72 -13.98
N LYS A 294 -7.90 18.67 -13.58
CA LYS A 294 -8.32 18.53 -12.17
C LYS A 294 -8.39 17.10 -11.69
N GLY A 295 -7.77 16.18 -12.38
CA GLY A 295 -7.71 14.77 -12.03
C GLY A 295 -7.77 13.86 -13.24
N GLY A 296 -7.84 12.56 -12.95
CA GLY A 296 -7.91 11.51 -13.96
C GLY A 296 -9.12 10.61 -13.76
N VAL A 297 -9.49 9.91 -14.80
CA VAL A 297 -10.47 8.83 -14.73
C VAL A 297 -9.71 7.52 -14.83
N VAL A 298 -9.93 6.64 -13.87
CA VAL A 298 -9.36 5.30 -13.88
C VAL A 298 -10.48 4.27 -13.85
N THR A 299 -10.32 3.18 -14.61
CA THR A 299 -11.29 2.11 -14.65
C THR A 299 -10.92 1.07 -13.59
N SER A 300 -11.91 0.60 -12.84
CA SER A 300 -11.70 -0.44 -11.84
C SER A 300 -11.21 -1.74 -12.47
N ALA A 301 -10.09 -2.28 -11.99
CA ALA A 301 -9.54 -3.56 -12.43
C ALA A 301 -10.44 -4.77 -12.11
N ILE A 302 -11.39 -4.61 -11.19
CA ILE A 302 -12.35 -5.66 -10.78
C ILE A 302 -13.78 -5.41 -11.31
N GLY A 303 -13.93 -4.59 -12.36
CA GLY A 303 -15.19 -4.38 -13.05
C GLY A 303 -16.23 -3.50 -12.35
N LEU A 304 -15.84 -2.77 -11.28
CA LEU A 304 -16.76 -1.90 -10.52
C LEU A 304 -16.95 -0.49 -11.12
N GLY A 305 -16.62 -0.31 -12.41
CA GLY A 305 -16.84 0.93 -13.14
C GLY A 305 -15.68 1.94 -13.03
N LYS A 306 -15.93 3.17 -13.44
CA LYS A 306 -14.94 4.24 -13.50
C LYS A 306 -14.82 4.97 -12.16
N VAL A 307 -13.60 5.35 -11.79
CA VAL A 307 -13.29 6.13 -10.61
C VAL A 307 -12.68 7.45 -11.02
N TYR A 308 -13.18 8.54 -10.48
CA TYR A 308 -12.59 9.85 -10.65
C TYR A 308 -11.54 10.06 -9.56
N VAL A 309 -10.31 10.32 -9.97
CA VAL A 309 -9.21 10.66 -9.07
C VAL A 309 -8.98 12.16 -9.16
N ASN A 310 -9.23 12.87 -8.07
CA ASN A 310 -8.94 14.30 -7.98
C ASN A 310 -7.46 14.49 -7.63
N ASP A 311 -6.73 15.15 -8.53
CA ASP A 311 -5.38 15.59 -8.24
C ASP A 311 -5.41 16.83 -7.33
N PRO A 312 -4.51 16.95 -6.35
CA PRO A 312 -4.33 18.20 -5.62
C PRO A 312 -3.72 19.23 -6.56
N ILE A 313 -4.54 20.08 -7.16
CA ILE A 313 -4.06 21.20 -7.97
C ILE A 313 -3.77 22.36 -7.02
N GLU A 314 -2.51 22.62 -6.74
CA GLU A 314 -2.09 23.98 -6.43
C GLU A 314 -2.18 24.75 -7.75
N ARG A 315 -2.99 25.81 -7.79
CA ARG A 315 -2.91 26.81 -8.88
C ARG A 315 -1.47 27.31 -8.89
N ILE A 316 -0.67 26.80 -9.81
CA ILE A 316 0.56 27.49 -10.22
C ILE A 316 0.07 28.66 -11.07
N GLU A 317 -0.24 29.76 -10.41
CA GLU A 317 -0.42 31.03 -11.11
C GLU A 317 0.89 31.33 -11.83
N GLY A 318 0.88 31.29 -13.14
CA GLY A 318 1.83 31.98 -13.98
C GLY A 318 2.98 31.22 -14.60
N LYS A 319 2.88 29.93 -14.97
CA LYS A 319 3.80 29.39 -15.99
C LYS A 319 3.05 28.58 -17.04
N PRO A 320 2.99 29.05 -18.30
CA PRO A 320 2.51 28.21 -19.40
C PRO A 320 3.44 27.03 -19.58
N ALA A 321 2.85 25.83 -19.76
CA ALA A 321 3.60 24.64 -20.12
C ALA A 321 4.46 24.95 -21.35
N ARG A 322 5.77 24.81 -21.25
CA ARG A 322 6.68 24.93 -22.40
C ARG A 322 6.39 23.75 -23.34
N HIS A 323 5.59 24.02 -24.34
CA HIS A 323 5.49 23.15 -25.50
C HIS A 323 6.86 23.17 -26.19
N ASN A 324 7.52 22.03 -26.24
CA ASN A 324 8.76 21.89 -27.00
C ASN A 324 8.40 21.52 -28.46
N PRO A 325 8.51 22.46 -29.43
CA PRO A 325 8.11 22.22 -30.81
C PRO A 325 9.10 21.36 -31.62
N ASN A 326 10.18 20.86 -31.00
CA ASN A 326 11.28 20.17 -31.71
C ASN A 326 11.36 18.65 -31.45
N ARG A 327 10.25 17.98 -31.15
CA ARG A 327 10.20 16.50 -31.27
C ARG A 327 9.45 16.14 -32.55
N LYS A 328 10.21 15.97 -33.62
CA LYS A 328 9.84 15.11 -34.77
C LYS A 328 10.12 13.66 -34.38
#